data_1a129f7304a227c180ee994ef0417fe7
#
_entry.id   1a129f7304a227c180ee994ef0417fe7
#
_cell.length_a   1.000
_cell.length_b   1.000
_cell.length_c   1.000
_cell.angle_alpha   90.00
_cell.angle_beta   90.00
_cell.angle_gamma   90.00
#
_symmetry.space_group_name_H-M   'P 1'
#
loop_
_entity.id
_entity.type
_entity.pdbx_description
1 polymer ?
#
loop_
_entity_poly.entity_id
_entity_poly.type
_entity_poly.pdbx_seq_one_letter_code
_entity_poly.pdbx_strand_id
1 'polypeptide(L)'
;RSTLFPYTTLFRSYDFDTSVDRSGTYSLKWEEAGDALPMWVADMEFQTAPQIRAALQQRLDHGIFGYSIVPPAWNQAYVDWWHRRHNLDIDPESLVFSTGVVPAISSMVRKLTTANENVLIQTPVYNIFFNSIINNGCRVLESPLKYDGSGHYSINWADLESKLADPQTTLMILCNPHNPVGRIWDRDTLARIGELCWNHHVTVISDEIHCDLTDPGYDYVPFASVNEQCAMNSVTCMAPTKTFNIAGLNTAAVMIPNPVLRHKVWRALNTDEVAEPNAFAMTATLAAFNESEPWLEELRAYLAGNKAEARAMINEYNAAAAPERRIALIESHATYLLWVDCSKLTHDTALLCEHLKRNHQVMFSEGAEYGGNGHDFIRINVACPRSIMQEGFNRLFAGLHDFSAE
;
A
#
# COMPACT_ATOMS: atom_id res chain seq x y z
N ARG A 1 19.88 16.39 30.95
CA ARG A 1 20.85 16.42 29.84
C ARG A 1 20.19 15.70 28.68
N SER A 2 19.66 16.50 27.75
CA SER A 2 19.11 16.10 26.46
C SER A 2 20.24 15.51 25.60
N THR A 3 20.19 14.23 25.30
CA THR A 3 21.01 13.62 24.27
C THR A 3 20.31 13.84 22.92
N LEU A 4 20.64 14.96 22.31
CA LEU A 4 20.44 15.18 20.87
C LEU A 4 21.28 14.11 20.15
N PHE A 5 20.63 13.17 19.48
CA PHE A 5 21.28 12.35 18.47
C PHE A 5 21.77 13.28 17.36
N PRO A 6 23.07 13.29 17.01
CA PRO A 6 23.52 14.04 15.87
C PRO A 6 22.95 13.36 14.62
N TYR A 7 22.02 14.01 13.93
CA TYR A 7 21.74 13.70 12.54
C TYR A 7 23.03 13.96 11.76
N THR A 8 23.84 12.92 11.59
CA THR A 8 24.89 12.94 10.57
C THR A 8 24.16 13.20 9.25
N THR A 9 24.47 14.34 8.65
CA THR A 9 24.12 14.64 7.26
C THR A 9 24.89 13.61 6.41
N LEU A 10 24.30 12.42 6.26
CA LEU A 10 24.73 11.47 5.24
C LEU A 10 24.59 12.23 3.92
N PHE A 11 25.66 12.33 3.15
CA PHE A 11 25.62 12.84 1.79
C PHE A 11 24.60 11.98 1.04
N ARG A 12 23.39 12.51 0.82
CA ARG A 12 22.37 11.86 0.02
C ARG A 12 22.80 11.94 -1.43
N SER A 13 22.75 10.82 -2.13
CA SER A 13 23.03 10.76 -3.56
C SER A 13 21.82 11.18 -4.38
N TYR A 14 20.60 11.13 -3.76
CA TYR A 14 19.33 11.43 -4.42
C TYR A 14 18.59 12.57 -3.73
N ASP A 15 17.93 13.40 -4.54
CA ASP A 15 17.20 14.58 -4.09
C ASP A 15 15.72 14.22 -3.79
N PHE A 16 15.33 14.30 -2.53
CA PHE A 16 13.96 14.17 -2.05
C PHE A 16 13.42 15.48 -1.45
N ASP A 17 14.19 16.55 -1.46
CA ASP A 17 13.81 17.84 -0.88
C ASP A 17 13.28 18.84 -1.91
N THR A 18 13.62 18.67 -3.20
CA THR A 18 13.13 19.54 -4.27
C THR A 18 11.69 19.19 -4.64
N SER A 19 10.81 20.19 -4.57
CA SER A 19 9.43 20.06 -5.03
C SER A 19 9.37 19.99 -6.56
N VAL A 20 8.59 19.05 -7.07
CA VAL A 20 8.34 18.88 -8.51
C VAL A 20 6.96 19.44 -8.82
N ASP A 21 6.89 20.40 -9.74
CA ASP A 21 5.61 20.91 -10.24
C ASP A 21 4.90 19.82 -11.06
N ARG A 22 3.69 19.46 -10.66
CA ARG A 22 2.85 18.47 -11.32
C ARG A 22 1.67 19.08 -12.08
N SER A 23 1.65 20.41 -12.24
CA SER A 23 0.63 21.10 -13.02
C SER A 23 0.62 20.62 -14.47
N GLY A 24 -0.55 20.37 -15.02
CA GLY A 24 -0.70 19.94 -16.42
C GLY A 24 -0.20 18.53 -16.73
N THR A 25 0.07 17.71 -15.71
CA THR A 25 0.52 16.31 -15.87
C THR A 25 -0.63 15.29 -15.82
N TYR A 26 -1.87 15.75 -15.75
CA TYR A 26 -3.06 14.92 -15.57
C TYR A 26 -2.97 14.03 -14.32
N SER A 27 -2.32 14.51 -13.28
CA SER A 27 -2.19 13.79 -12.01
C SER A 27 -3.54 13.73 -11.29
N LEU A 28 -4.09 12.51 -11.10
CA LEU A 28 -5.32 12.33 -10.32
C LEU A 28 -5.23 13.02 -8.94
N LYS A 29 -4.09 12.88 -8.28
CA LYS A 29 -3.84 13.43 -6.94
C LYS A 29 -4.00 14.94 -6.89
N TRP A 30 -3.47 15.65 -7.90
CA TRP A 30 -3.48 17.11 -7.98
C TRP A 30 -4.75 17.66 -8.61
N GLU A 31 -5.28 17.03 -9.67
CA GLU A 31 -6.52 17.48 -10.33
C GLU A 31 -7.72 17.43 -9.36
N GLU A 32 -7.84 16.35 -8.58
CA GLU A 32 -8.93 16.20 -7.59
C GLU A 32 -8.77 17.13 -6.38
N ALA A 33 -7.54 17.53 -6.04
CA ALA A 33 -7.29 18.44 -4.94
C ALA A 33 -7.63 19.90 -5.32
N GLY A 34 -7.50 20.28 -6.61
CA GLY A 34 -7.66 21.66 -7.06
C GLY A 34 -6.60 22.57 -6.43
N ASP A 35 -7.03 23.60 -5.71
CA ASP A 35 -6.13 24.54 -5.02
C ASP A 35 -5.60 24.01 -3.67
N ALA A 36 -6.09 22.85 -3.20
CA ALA A 36 -5.65 22.27 -1.94
C ALA A 36 -4.35 21.49 -2.09
N LEU A 37 -3.50 21.51 -1.07
CA LEU A 37 -2.30 20.69 -0.97
C LEU A 37 -2.66 19.21 -0.87
N PRO A 38 -2.31 18.34 -1.85
CA PRO A 38 -2.76 16.97 -1.85
C PRO A 38 -1.83 16.05 -1.05
N MET A 39 -2.35 15.45 0.01
CA MET A 39 -1.67 14.45 0.82
C MET A 39 -2.55 13.18 1.00
N TRP A 40 -3.29 12.79 -0.04
CA TRP A 40 -4.31 11.73 0.04
C TRP A 40 -3.96 10.46 -0.75
N VAL A 41 -3.75 10.53 -2.06
CA VAL A 41 -3.44 9.37 -2.90
C VAL A 41 -2.06 8.79 -2.58
N ALA A 42 -1.96 7.46 -2.64
CA ALA A 42 -0.72 6.73 -2.40
C ALA A 42 0.19 6.68 -3.64
N ASP A 43 0.61 7.84 -4.11
CA ASP A 43 1.79 8.06 -4.96
C ASP A 43 2.72 9.09 -4.28
N MET A 44 3.95 9.23 -4.76
CA MET A 44 4.95 10.08 -4.13
C MET A 44 5.11 11.39 -4.91
N GLU A 45 5.57 12.45 -4.22
CA GLU A 45 5.97 13.72 -4.83
C GLU A 45 7.46 13.75 -5.23
N PHE A 46 8.11 12.59 -5.29
CA PHE A 46 9.50 12.41 -5.71
C PHE A 46 9.58 11.90 -7.14
N GLN A 47 10.60 12.37 -7.87
CA GLN A 47 10.95 11.71 -9.12
C GLN A 47 11.36 10.26 -8.83
N THR A 48 10.98 9.33 -9.72
CA THR A 48 11.48 7.95 -9.66
C THR A 48 13.00 7.90 -9.85
N ALA A 49 13.60 6.75 -9.54
CA ALA A 49 15.05 6.55 -9.63
C ALA A 49 15.62 6.98 -10.99
N PRO A 50 16.80 7.65 -11.02
CA PRO A 50 17.42 8.09 -12.26
C PRO A 50 17.66 6.97 -13.26
N GLN A 51 17.95 5.78 -12.81
CA GLN A 51 18.15 4.58 -13.63
C GLN A 51 16.88 4.21 -14.38
N ILE A 52 15.73 4.26 -13.71
CA ILE A 52 14.42 4.02 -14.35
C ILE A 52 14.14 5.08 -15.40
N ARG A 53 14.39 6.37 -15.08
CA ARG A 53 14.21 7.47 -16.04
C ARG A 53 15.09 7.32 -17.27
N ALA A 54 16.35 6.96 -17.09
CA ALA A 54 17.30 6.74 -18.18
C ALA A 54 16.87 5.58 -19.10
N ALA A 55 16.45 4.47 -18.51
CA ALA A 55 15.95 3.32 -19.26
C ALA A 55 14.68 3.65 -20.05
N LEU A 56 13.76 4.38 -19.45
CA LEU A 56 12.54 4.86 -20.14
C LEU A 56 12.87 5.83 -21.26
N GLN A 57 13.83 6.74 -21.06
CA GLN A 57 14.27 7.67 -22.11
C GLN A 57 14.88 6.92 -23.30
N GLN A 58 15.73 5.93 -23.05
CA GLN A 58 16.28 5.07 -24.12
C GLN A 58 15.17 4.34 -24.90
N ARG A 59 14.13 3.86 -24.19
CA ARG A 59 12.97 3.23 -24.83
C ARG A 59 12.15 4.23 -25.65
N LEU A 60 12.00 5.45 -25.15
CA LEU A 60 11.33 6.54 -25.86
C LEU A 60 12.09 6.94 -27.14
N ASP A 61 13.41 7.07 -27.07
CA ASP A 61 14.27 7.45 -28.20
C ASP A 61 14.24 6.41 -29.33
N HIS A 62 13.96 5.12 -29.02
CA HIS A 62 13.76 4.10 -30.02
C HIS A 62 12.53 4.37 -30.90
N GLY A 63 11.46 4.97 -30.38
CA GLY A 63 10.33 5.54 -31.11
C GLY A 63 9.32 4.55 -31.72
N ILE A 64 9.46 3.23 -31.50
CA ILE A 64 8.50 2.21 -32.00
C ILE A 64 7.82 1.56 -30.79
N PHE A 65 6.51 1.77 -30.63
CA PHE A 65 5.71 1.33 -29.47
C PHE A 65 4.70 0.24 -29.88
N GLY A 66 5.23 -0.86 -30.46
CA GLY A 66 4.42 -2.03 -30.81
C GLY A 66 4.14 -2.92 -29.58
N TYR A 67 3.56 -4.09 -29.85
CA TYR A 67 3.29 -5.09 -28.81
C TYR A 67 4.58 -5.56 -28.13
N SER A 68 4.50 -5.78 -26.83
CA SER A 68 5.62 -6.23 -26.00
C SER A 68 5.36 -7.65 -25.50
N ILE A 69 6.44 -8.38 -25.27
CA ILE A 69 6.40 -9.69 -24.59
C ILE A 69 6.88 -9.55 -23.16
N VAL A 70 6.59 -10.52 -22.31
CA VAL A 70 7.23 -10.70 -21.01
C VAL A 70 8.51 -11.54 -21.23
N PRO A 71 9.71 -10.94 -21.16
CA PRO A 71 10.95 -11.66 -21.41
C PRO A 71 11.38 -12.48 -20.18
N PRO A 72 12.17 -13.57 -20.32
CA PRO A 72 12.71 -14.31 -19.18
C PRO A 72 13.49 -13.44 -18.17
N ALA A 73 14.10 -12.36 -18.64
CA ALA A 73 14.80 -11.40 -17.79
C ALA A 73 13.87 -10.72 -16.76
N TRP A 74 12.59 -10.53 -17.09
CA TRP A 74 11.61 -10.00 -16.17
C TRP A 74 11.34 -10.96 -14.99
N ASN A 75 11.15 -12.27 -15.30
CA ASN A 75 10.99 -13.29 -14.25
C ASN A 75 12.24 -13.32 -13.36
N GLN A 76 13.42 -13.29 -13.97
CA GLN A 76 14.70 -13.32 -13.23
C GLN A 76 14.86 -12.10 -12.32
N ALA A 77 14.45 -10.90 -12.76
CA ALA A 77 14.51 -9.70 -11.95
C ALA A 77 13.64 -9.81 -10.68
N TYR A 78 12.44 -10.39 -10.76
CA TYR A 78 11.62 -10.70 -9.59
C TYR A 78 12.27 -11.75 -8.69
N VAL A 79 12.78 -12.85 -9.26
CA VAL A 79 13.47 -13.92 -8.51
C VAL A 79 14.63 -13.32 -7.71
N ASP A 80 15.52 -12.59 -8.38
CA ASP A 80 16.72 -12.02 -7.75
C ASP A 80 16.38 -10.98 -6.69
N TRP A 81 15.34 -10.16 -6.92
CA TRP A 81 14.90 -9.14 -5.98
C TRP A 81 14.33 -9.77 -4.71
N TRP A 82 13.39 -10.72 -4.82
CA TRP A 82 12.78 -11.36 -3.66
C TRP A 82 13.77 -12.25 -2.89
N HIS A 83 14.65 -12.95 -3.59
CA HIS A 83 15.73 -13.69 -2.94
C HIS A 83 16.62 -12.77 -2.10
N ARG A 84 17.11 -11.68 -2.69
CA ARG A 84 18.06 -10.77 -2.06
C ARG A 84 17.44 -9.96 -0.91
N ARG A 85 16.21 -9.46 -1.09
CA ARG A 85 15.61 -8.55 -0.12
C ARG A 85 14.69 -9.21 0.90
N HIS A 86 14.03 -10.28 0.53
CA HIS A 86 12.95 -10.87 1.33
C HIS A 86 13.20 -12.34 1.67
N ASN A 87 14.38 -12.88 1.31
CA ASN A 87 14.76 -14.27 1.56
C ASN A 87 13.68 -15.27 1.10
N LEU A 88 13.10 -15.01 -0.07
CA LEU A 88 12.10 -15.85 -0.72
C LEU A 88 12.65 -16.34 -2.07
N ASP A 89 12.81 -17.66 -2.20
CA ASP A 89 13.14 -18.32 -3.46
C ASP A 89 11.88 -18.51 -4.30
N ILE A 90 11.82 -17.84 -5.43
CA ILE A 90 10.69 -17.90 -6.35
C ILE A 90 11.05 -18.80 -7.53
N ASP A 91 10.20 -19.78 -7.84
CA ASP A 91 10.23 -20.47 -9.13
C ASP A 91 9.80 -19.48 -10.23
N PRO A 92 10.67 -19.13 -11.20
CA PRO A 92 10.33 -18.18 -12.25
C PRO A 92 9.08 -18.59 -13.05
N GLU A 93 8.75 -19.89 -13.15
CA GLU A 93 7.53 -20.37 -13.80
C GLU A 93 6.26 -20.09 -12.98
N SER A 94 6.40 -19.77 -11.69
CA SER A 94 5.25 -19.39 -10.83
C SER A 94 4.77 -17.96 -11.06
N LEU A 95 5.53 -17.14 -11.79
CA LEU A 95 5.24 -15.74 -12.04
C LEU A 95 4.36 -15.53 -13.28
N VAL A 96 3.31 -14.75 -13.10
CA VAL A 96 2.42 -14.31 -14.18
C VAL A 96 2.37 -12.79 -14.19
N PHE A 97 2.55 -12.16 -15.35
CA PHE A 97 2.44 -10.71 -15.50
C PHE A 97 0.99 -10.24 -15.37
N SER A 98 0.80 -9.06 -14.78
CA SER A 98 -0.44 -8.29 -14.83
C SER A 98 -0.15 -6.80 -15.00
N THR A 99 -1.09 -6.07 -15.59
CA THR A 99 -1.02 -4.60 -15.75
C THR A 99 -1.10 -3.84 -14.42
N GLY A 100 -1.42 -4.52 -13.32
CA GLY A 100 -1.46 -3.94 -11.98
C GLY A 100 -1.99 -4.91 -10.94
N VAL A 101 -1.73 -4.63 -9.67
CA VAL A 101 -2.22 -5.46 -8.56
C VAL A 101 -3.75 -5.42 -8.45
N VAL A 102 -4.36 -4.24 -8.56
CA VAL A 102 -5.83 -4.09 -8.51
C VAL A 102 -6.53 -4.82 -9.67
N PRO A 103 -6.11 -4.68 -10.94
CA PRO A 103 -6.65 -5.49 -12.02
C PRO A 103 -6.51 -7.00 -11.79
N ALA A 104 -5.35 -7.45 -11.26
CA ALA A 104 -5.14 -8.85 -10.93
C ALA A 104 -6.10 -9.34 -9.85
N ILE A 105 -6.25 -8.59 -8.73
CA ILE A 105 -7.18 -8.93 -7.65
C ILE A 105 -8.61 -9.03 -8.19
N SER A 106 -9.06 -8.05 -8.98
CA SER A 106 -10.41 -8.05 -9.56
C SER A 106 -10.65 -9.28 -10.43
N SER A 107 -9.70 -9.63 -11.32
CA SER A 107 -9.77 -10.83 -12.13
C SER A 107 -9.81 -12.12 -11.32
N MET A 108 -9.01 -12.19 -10.25
CA MET A 108 -8.95 -13.35 -9.37
C MET A 108 -10.22 -13.51 -8.53
N VAL A 109 -10.79 -12.42 -8.00
CA VAL A 109 -12.10 -12.46 -7.31
C VAL A 109 -13.12 -13.10 -8.23
N ARG A 110 -13.28 -12.59 -9.44
CA ARG A 110 -14.26 -13.13 -10.40
C ARG A 110 -14.02 -14.60 -10.77
N LYS A 111 -12.76 -15.04 -10.82
CA LYS A 111 -12.40 -16.39 -11.27
C LYS A 111 -12.43 -17.43 -10.17
N LEU A 112 -12.06 -17.04 -8.93
CA LEU A 112 -11.88 -17.95 -7.81
C LEU A 112 -13.12 -18.04 -6.91
N THR A 113 -14.14 -17.23 -7.18
CA THR A 113 -15.42 -17.24 -6.47
C THR A 113 -16.58 -17.51 -7.40
N THR A 114 -17.72 -17.83 -6.82
CA THR A 114 -19.03 -17.83 -7.47
C THR A 114 -19.78 -16.56 -7.04
N ALA A 115 -20.68 -16.09 -7.91
CA ALA A 115 -21.47 -14.91 -7.58
C ALA A 115 -22.18 -15.05 -6.23
N ASN A 116 -22.13 -13.98 -5.44
CA ASN A 116 -22.73 -13.89 -4.10
C ASN A 116 -22.01 -14.66 -2.98
N GLU A 117 -20.85 -15.28 -3.25
CA GLU A 117 -19.95 -15.77 -2.20
C GLU A 117 -19.28 -14.63 -1.43
N ASN A 118 -18.85 -14.93 -0.23
CA ASN A 118 -18.16 -13.98 0.64
C ASN A 118 -16.67 -13.93 0.28
N VAL A 119 -16.16 -12.71 0.15
CA VAL A 119 -14.72 -12.45 0.13
C VAL A 119 -14.34 -11.70 1.41
N LEU A 120 -13.50 -12.33 2.23
CA LEU A 120 -13.12 -11.80 3.53
C LEU A 120 -12.00 -10.76 3.41
N ILE A 121 -12.16 -9.64 4.10
CA ILE A 121 -11.13 -8.60 4.28
C ILE A 121 -11.05 -8.17 5.74
N GLN A 122 -9.87 -7.73 6.19
CA GLN A 122 -9.63 -7.30 7.57
C GLN A 122 -9.60 -5.77 7.65
N THR A 123 -10.73 -5.16 8.04
CA THR A 123 -10.90 -3.69 8.08
C THR A 123 -10.38 -3.05 9.37
N PRO A 124 -9.90 -1.77 9.33
CA PRO A 124 -9.81 -0.92 8.14
C PRO A 124 -8.74 -1.43 7.17
N VAL A 125 -9.03 -1.40 5.85
CA VAL A 125 -8.13 -1.90 4.81
C VAL A 125 -8.31 -1.11 3.52
N TYR A 126 -7.39 -1.24 2.59
CA TYR A 126 -7.39 -0.55 1.30
C TYR A 126 -8.77 -0.60 0.62
N ASN A 127 -9.35 0.57 0.42
CA ASN A 127 -10.74 0.75 -0.02
C ASN A 127 -11.07 0.10 -1.37
N ILE A 128 -10.10 -0.01 -2.29
CA ILE A 128 -10.34 -0.64 -3.61
C ILE A 128 -10.64 -2.14 -3.50
N PHE A 129 -10.31 -2.81 -2.39
CA PHE A 129 -10.74 -4.21 -2.19
C PHE A 129 -12.26 -4.34 -2.16
N PHE A 130 -12.97 -3.39 -1.54
CA PHE A 130 -14.44 -3.35 -1.56
C PHE A 130 -14.97 -3.32 -3.00
N ASN A 131 -14.42 -2.41 -3.83
CA ASN A 131 -14.82 -2.29 -5.23
C ASN A 131 -14.48 -3.57 -6.03
N SER A 132 -13.29 -4.16 -5.82
CA SER A 132 -12.89 -5.40 -6.49
C SER A 132 -13.81 -6.57 -6.15
N ILE A 133 -14.40 -6.59 -4.96
CA ILE A 133 -15.34 -7.62 -4.51
C ILE A 133 -16.73 -7.35 -5.10
N ILE A 134 -17.28 -6.15 -4.87
CA ILE A 134 -18.66 -5.80 -5.24
C ILE A 134 -18.85 -5.79 -6.75
N ASN A 135 -17.89 -5.25 -7.51
CA ASN A 135 -17.95 -5.17 -8.96
C ASN A 135 -17.93 -6.55 -9.63
N ASN A 136 -17.46 -7.58 -8.94
CA ASN A 136 -17.47 -8.96 -9.42
C ASN A 136 -18.65 -9.80 -8.87
N GLY A 137 -19.66 -9.15 -8.27
CA GLY A 137 -20.88 -9.78 -7.81
C GLY A 137 -20.73 -10.60 -6.52
N CYS A 138 -19.66 -10.39 -5.77
CA CYS A 138 -19.42 -11.05 -4.49
C CYS A 138 -19.82 -10.16 -3.31
N ARG A 139 -19.88 -10.73 -2.13
CA ARG A 139 -20.18 -10.03 -0.88
C ARG A 139 -18.89 -9.70 -0.14
N VAL A 140 -18.77 -8.47 0.34
CA VAL A 140 -17.72 -8.09 1.28
C VAL A 140 -18.05 -8.69 2.65
N LEU A 141 -17.13 -9.48 3.20
CA LEU A 141 -17.19 -9.98 4.57
C LEU A 141 -16.06 -9.35 5.38
N GLU A 142 -16.41 -8.36 6.19
CA GLU A 142 -15.42 -7.66 7.01
C GLU A 142 -15.12 -8.45 8.29
N SER A 143 -13.82 -8.66 8.59
CA SER A 143 -13.33 -9.08 9.90
C SER A 143 -12.56 -7.90 10.52
N PRO A 144 -13.22 -7.03 11.31
CA PRO A 144 -12.59 -5.84 11.83
C PRO A 144 -11.43 -6.16 12.75
N LEU A 145 -10.30 -5.49 12.52
CA LEU A 145 -9.16 -5.50 13.44
C LEU A 145 -9.58 -4.86 14.77
N LYS A 146 -8.98 -5.33 15.85
CA LYS A 146 -9.16 -4.73 17.17
C LYS A 146 -8.21 -3.56 17.33
N TYR A 147 -8.76 -2.40 17.59
CA TYR A 147 -8.03 -1.20 18.00
C TYR A 147 -8.05 -1.08 19.52
N ASP A 148 -6.89 -0.89 20.15
CA ASP A 148 -6.75 -0.84 21.61
C ASP A 148 -6.95 0.57 22.21
N GLY A 149 -7.21 1.59 21.36
CA GLY A 149 -7.34 2.99 21.78
C GLY A 149 -6.01 3.67 22.13
N SER A 150 -4.88 2.97 22.01
CA SER A 150 -3.54 3.49 22.34
C SER A 150 -2.58 3.49 21.14
N GLY A 151 -3.06 3.17 19.95
CA GLY A 151 -2.28 3.24 18.72
C GLY A 151 -1.96 1.89 18.07
N HIS A 152 -2.50 0.77 18.58
CA HIS A 152 -2.19 -0.54 18.06
C HIS A 152 -3.42 -1.27 17.53
N TYR A 153 -3.24 -1.91 16.38
CA TYR A 153 -4.22 -2.82 15.79
C TYR A 153 -3.75 -4.26 15.90
N SER A 154 -4.67 -5.17 16.20
CA SER A 154 -4.44 -6.60 16.26
C SER A 154 -5.58 -7.38 15.61
N ILE A 155 -5.33 -8.65 15.27
CA ILE A 155 -6.35 -9.51 14.65
C ILE A 155 -7.37 -9.95 15.71
N ASN A 156 -8.65 -9.87 15.35
CA ASN A 156 -9.75 -10.46 16.11
C ASN A 156 -9.88 -11.94 15.74
N TRP A 157 -9.08 -12.80 16.36
CA TRP A 157 -8.99 -14.21 16.00
C TRP A 157 -10.32 -14.98 16.06
N ALA A 158 -11.16 -14.70 17.06
CA ALA A 158 -12.45 -15.38 17.20
C ALA A 158 -13.43 -14.98 16.08
N ASP A 159 -13.42 -13.70 15.69
CA ASP A 159 -14.23 -13.18 14.60
C ASP A 159 -13.72 -13.71 13.24
N LEU A 160 -12.41 -13.67 13.03
CA LEU A 160 -11.77 -14.17 11.80
C LEU A 160 -12.09 -15.65 11.58
N GLU A 161 -11.89 -16.50 12.59
CA GLU A 161 -12.15 -17.93 12.50
C GLU A 161 -13.63 -18.23 12.25
N SER A 162 -14.54 -17.55 12.95
CA SER A 162 -15.99 -17.69 12.73
C SER A 162 -16.41 -17.37 11.31
N LYS A 163 -15.81 -16.33 10.71
CA LYS A 163 -16.11 -15.89 9.33
C LYS A 163 -15.48 -16.79 8.27
N LEU A 164 -14.30 -17.32 8.54
CA LEU A 164 -13.67 -18.32 7.66
C LEU A 164 -14.43 -19.65 7.68
N ALA A 165 -15.06 -20.00 8.81
CA ALA A 165 -15.86 -21.22 8.95
C ALA A 165 -17.22 -21.15 8.22
N ASP A 166 -17.66 -19.97 7.76
CA ASP A 166 -18.86 -19.86 6.94
C ASP A 166 -18.62 -20.51 5.56
N PRO A 167 -19.41 -21.52 5.15
CA PRO A 167 -19.21 -22.21 3.87
C PRO A 167 -19.39 -21.32 2.65
N GLN A 168 -19.94 -20.11 2.79
CA GLN A 168 -20.01 -19.10 1.73
C GLN A 168 -18.70 -18.31 1.61
N THR A 169 -17.77 -18.41 2.55
CA THR A 169 -16.47 -17.73 2.49
C THR A 169 -15.46 -18.57 1.75
N THR A 170 -15.07 -18.16 0.54
CA THR A 170 -14.22 -18.94 -0.36
C THR A 170 -12.88 -18.25 -0.66
N LEU A 171 -12.80 -16.95 -0.39
CA LEU A 171 -11.63 -16.14 -0.68
C LEU A 171 -11.37 -15.15 0.45
N MET A 172 -10.08 -14.91 0.75
CA MET A 172 -9.62 -13.84 1.63
C MET A 172 -8.63 -12.95 0.87
N ILE A 173 -8.78 -11.63 0.97
CA ILE A 173 -7.75 -10.69 0.51
C ILE A 173 -6.99 -10.20 1.75
N LEU A 174 -5.73 -10.60 1.85
CA LEU A 174 -4.81 -10.22 2.91
C LEU A 174 -3.95 -9.04 2.44
N CYS A 175 -3.90 -7.95 3.21
CA CYS A 175 -3.00 -6.83 2.97
C CYS A 175 -1.72 -7.00 3.82
N ASN A 176 -0.56 -7.14 3.19
CA ASN A 176 0.69 -7.45 3.90
C ASN A 176 1.92 -6.80 3.23
N PRO A 177 2.47 -5.69 3.74
CA PRO A 177 2.06 -4.92 4.93
C PRO A 177 0.68 -4.27 4.82
N HIS A 178 0.02 -4.06 5.97
CA HIS A 178 -1.38 -3.67 6.03
C HIS A 178 -1.59 -2.14 5.89
N ASN A 179 -2.23 -1.70 4.82
CA ASN A 179 -2.66 -0.33 4.58
C ASN A 179 -4.16 -0.20 4.95
N PRO A 180 -4.59 0.80 5.76
CA PRO A 180 -3.91 2.06 6.09
C PRO A 180 -3.08 2.05 7.38
N VAL A 181 -3.19 1.02 8.23
CA VAL A 181 -2.63 1.03 9.58
C VAL A 181 -1.10 0.89 9.64
N GLY A 182 -0.45 0.57 8.52
CA GLY A 182 1.01 0.43 8.44
C GLY A 182 1.59 -0.74 9.24
N ARG A 183 0.78 -1.78 9.48
CA ARG A 183 1.18 -2.95 10.25
C ARG A 183 1.97 -3.94 9.40
N ILE A 184 3.08 -4.44 9.93
CA ILE A 184 3.79 -5.62 9.41
C ILE A 184 3.31 -6.82 10.23
N TRP A 185 2.80 -7.85 9.56
CA TRP A 185 2.41 -9.10 10.22
C TRP A 185 3.62 -9.99 10.43
N ASP A 186 3.81 -10.47 11.65
CA ASP A 186 4.87 -11.42 11.96
C ASP A 186 4.57 -12.83 11.41
N ARG A 187 5.61 -13.67 11.37
CA ARG A 187 5.53 -15.04 10.83
C ARG A 187 4.48 -15.90 11.53
N ASP A 188 4.36 -15.80 12.83
CA ASP A 188 3.41 -16.62 13.62
C ASP A 188 1.97 -16.18 13.33
N THR A 189 1.73 -14.87 13.21
CA THR A 189 0.44 -14.32 12.80
C THR A 189 0.05 -14.81 11.41
N LEU A 190 0.97 -14.72 10.45
CA LEU A 190 0.73 -15.18 9.07
C LEU A 190 0.53 -16.70 8.99
N ALA A 191 1.29 -17.47 9.78
CA ALA A 191 1.12 -18.94 9.88
C ALA A 191 -0.28 -19.31 10.36
N ARG A 192 -0.78 -18.62 11.39
CA ARG A 192 -2.12 -18.85 11.92
C ARG A 192 -3.22 -18.47 10.92
N ILE A 193 -3.07 -17.35 10.21
CA ILE A 193 -4.00 -16.99 9.11
C ILE A 193 -4.01 -18.09 8.06
N GLY A 194 -2.82 -18.53 7.63
CA GLY A 194 -2.67 -19.58 6.61
C GLY A 194 -3.30 -20.91 7.05
N GLU A 195 -3.09 -21.33 8.31
CA GLU A 195 -3.70 -22.52 8.88
C GLU A 195 -5.24 -22.45 8.89
N LEU A 196 -5.80 -21.33 9.36
CA LEU A 196 -7.24 -21.13 9.37
C LEU A 196 -7.83 -21.16 7.96
N CYS A 197 -7.22 -20.44 7.01
CA CYS A 197 -7.66 -20.41 5.62
C CYS A 197 -7.57 -21.82 4.98
N TRP A 198 -6.49 -22.57 5.24
CA TRP A 198 -6.32 -23.93 4.75
C TRP A 198 -7.39 -24.86 5.29
N ASN A 199 -7.64 -24.85 6.60
CA ASN A 199 -8.59 -25.71 7.27
C ASN A 199 -10.05 -25.46 6.83
N HIS A 200 -10.37 -24.23 6.44
CA HIS A 200 -11.70 -23.84 5.97
C HIS A 200 -11.80 -23.75 4.44
N HIS A 201 -10.78 -24.18 3.69
CA HIS A 201 -10.74 -24.16 2.22
C HIS A 201 -10.90 -22.76 1.60
N VAL A 202 -10.43 -21.74 2.29
CA VAL A 202 -10.43 -20.34 1.82
C VAL A 202 -9.09 -20.04 1.16
N THR A 203 -9.10 -19.67 -0.13
CA THR A 203 -7.90 -19.26 -0.84
C THR A 203 -7.49 -17.85 -0.42
N VAL A 204 -6.18 -17.58 -0.32
CA VAL A 204 -5.66 -16.25 0.07
C VAL A 204 -5.10 -15.52 -1.15
N ILE A 205 -5.56 -14.30 -1.39
CA ILE A 205 -4.86 -13.32 -2.23
C ILE A 205 -4.06 -12.42 -1.26
N SER A 206 -2.74 -12.53 -1.27
CA SER A 206 -1.86 -11.69 -0.46
C SER A 206 -1.40 -10.48 -1.29
N ASP A 207 -1.92 -9.30 -0.97
CA ASP A 207 -1.47 -8.06 -1.57
C ASP A 207 -0.23 -7.55 -0.83
N GLU A 208 0.93 -7.72 -1.46
CA GLU A 208 2.24 -7.41 -0.91
C GLU A 208 2.93 -6.22 -1.62
N ILE A 209 2.13 -5.36 -2.26
CA ILE A 209 2.62 -4.22 -3.04
C ILE A 209 3.46 -3.22 -2.21
N HIS A 210 3.32 -3.23 -0.89
CA HIS A 210 4.07 -2.35 0.03
C HIS A 210 5.28 -3.03 0.67
N CYS A 211 5.66 -4.24 0.27
CA CYS A 211 6.67 -5.08 0.91
C CYS A 211 8.05 -4.40 1.08
N ASP A 212 8.47 -3.58 0.13
CA ASP A 212 9.76 -2.87 0.15
C ASP A 212 9.72 -1.57 1.00
N LEU A 213 8.54 -1.10 1.36
CA LEU A 213 8.33 0.20 2.02
C LEU A 213 8.16 0.02 3.53
N THR A 214 9.10 -0.71 4.13
CA THR A 214 9.22 -0.85 5.59
C THR A 214 10.21 0.17 6.15
N ASP A 215 10.02 0.59 7.39
CA ASP A 215 10.99 1.46 8.07
C ASP A 215 12.32 0.72 8.25
N PRO A 216 13.47 1.40 8.24
CA PRO A 216 14.77 0.77 8.50
C PRO A 216 14.78 -0.02 9.82
N GLY A 217 15.22 -1.28 9.76
CA GLY A 217 15.25 -2.18 10.91
C GLY A 217 13.97 -3.01 11.10
N TYR A 218 12.99 -2.87 10.19
CA TYR A 218 11.78 -3.68 10.18
C TYR A 218 11.68 -4.47 8.88
N ASP A 219 11.53 -5.77 9.01
CA ASP A 219 11.46 -6.67 7.87
C ASP A 219 10.03 -7.18 7.68
N TYR A 220 9.56 -7.14 6.44
CA TYR A 220 8.32 -7.77 6.04
C TYR A 220 8.54 -9.28 5.84
N VAL A 221 7.51 -10.07 6.09
CA VAL A 221 7.52 -11.53 5.87
C VAL A 221 6.60 -11.85 4.70
N PRO A 222 7.10 -12.41 3.57
CA PRO A 222 6.27 -12.89 2.49
C PRO A 222 5.30 -13.98 2.97
N PHE A 223 4.01 -13.88 2.69
CA PHE A 223 3.02 -14.87 3.13
C PHE A 223 3.36 -16.28 2.63
N ALA A 224 3.75 -16.41 1.37
CA ALA A 224 4.13 -17.69 0.78
C ALA A 224 5.42 -18.29 1.35
N SER A 225 6.26 -17.49 2.06
CA SER A 225 7.50 -17.99 2.70
C SER A 225 7.28 -18.64 4.06
N VAL A 226 6.06 -18.51 4.61
CA VAL A 226 5.76 -18.95 5.99
C VAL A 226 5.85 -20.47 6.11
N ASN A 227 5.14 -21.19 5.26
CA ASN A 227 5.14 -22.65 5.16
C ASN A 227 4.51 -23.11 3.84
N GLU A 228 4.52 -24.42 3.58
CA GLU A 228 3.98 -25.01 2.35
C GLU A 228 2.46 -24.76 2.18
N GLN A 229 1.68 -24.81 3.26
CA GLN A 229 0.24 -24.53 3.18
C GLN A 229 -0.04 -23.09 2.74
N CYS A 230 0.69 -22.11 3.30
CA CYS A 230 0.60 -20.72 2.86
C CYS A 230 0.99 -20.57 1.38
N ALA A 231 2.07 -21.21 0.93
CA ALA A 231 2.51 -21.14 -0.46
C ALA A 231 1.50 -21.78 -1.43
N MET A 232 0.98 -22.96 -1.10
CA MET A 232 0.12 -23.73 -1.99
C MET A 232 -1.34 -23.26 -2.01
N ASN A 233 -1.77 -22.45 -1.02
CA ASN A 233 -3.14 -21.94 -0.90
C ASN A 233 -3.23 -20.43 -1.14
N SER A 234 -2.20 -19.83 -1.72
CA SER A 234 -2.19 -18.38 -1.96
C SER A 234 -1.76 -17.97 -3.35
N VAL A 235 -2.12 -16.73 -3.65
CA VAL A 235 -1.60 -15.93 -4.77
C VAL A 235 -0.99 -14.67 -4.17
N THR A 236 0.29 -14.42 -4.43
CA THR A 236 0.98 -13.22 -3.95
C THR A 236 1.04 -12.16 -5.05
N CYS A 237 0.49 -10.97 -4.78
CA CYS A 237 0.53 -9.83 -5.69
C CYS A 237 1.73 -8.93 -5.36
N MET A 238 2.57 -8.67 -6.35
CA MET A 238 3.84 -7.97 -6.22
C MET A 238 4.01 -6.94 -7.33
N ALA A 239 4.58 -5.77 -7.02
CA ALA A 239 4.85 -4.77 -8.04
C ALA A 239 5.95 -3.77 -7.62
N PRO A 240 6.77 -3.25 -8.55
CA PRO A 240 7.69 -2.15 -8.28
C PRO A 240 7.00 -0.80 -8.16
N THR A 241 5.70 -0.73 -8.42
CA THR A 241 4.97 0.52 -8.70
C THR A 241 4.85 1.43 -7.49
N LYS A 242 4.67 0.89 -6.28
CA LYS A 242 4.67 1.67 -5.04
C LYS A 242 6.08 1.96 -4.57
N THR A 243 6.97 0.98 -4.66
CA THR A 243 8.37 1.06 -4.25
C THR A 243 9.13 2.17 -4.98
N PHE A 244 8.92 2.31 -6.29
CA PHE A 244 9.66 3.24 -7.15
C PHE A 244 8.82 4.38 -7.74
N ASN A 245 7.60 4.60 -7.23
CA ASN A 245 6.71 5.67 -7.69
C ASN A 245 6.44 5.64 -9.21
N ILE A 246 6.11 4.46 -9.74
CA ILE A 246 5.85 4.23 -11.17
C ILE A 246 4.48 3.60 -11.43
N ALA A 247 3.47 3.95 -10.62
CA ALA A 247 2.14 3.37 -10.72
C ALA A 247 1.50 3.54 -12.12
N GLY A 248 1.75 4.67 -12.77
CA GLY A 248 1.25 4.97 -14.11
C GLY A 248 1.85 4.11 -15.24
N LEU A 249 2.89 3.31 -14.95
CA LEU A 249 3.51 2.41 -15.95
C LEU A 249 2.86 1.02 -16.01
N ASN A 250 1.88 0.75 -15.16
CA ASN A 250 1.02 -0.43 -15.21
C ASN A 250 1.80 -1.75 -15.32
N THR A 251 2.52 -2.14 -14.28
CA THR A 251 3.29 -3.38 -14.20
C THR A 251 3.17 -4.02 -12.83
N ALA A 252 2.87 -5.31 -12.80
CA ALA A 252 2.79 -6.14 -11.61
C ALA A 252 3.08 -7.60 -11.95
N ALA A 253 3.38 -8.39 -10.94
CA ALA A 253 3.43 -9.84 -11.01
C ALA A 253 2.46 -10.46 -10.01
N VAL A 254 1.92 -11.61 -10.34
CA VAL A 254 1.30 -12.54 -9.42
C VAL A 254 2.14 -13.80 -9.34
N MET A 255 2.57 -14.16 -8.14
CA MET A 255 3.33 -15.38 -7.87
C MET A 255 2.39 -16.46 -7.34
N ILE A 256 2.40 -17.64 -8.00
CA ILE A 256 1.46 -18.72 -7.69
C ILE A 256 2.20 -20.06 -7.76
N PRO A 257 2.71 -20.56 -6.63
CA PRO A 257 3.41 -21.84 -6.58
C PRO A 257 2.53 -23.03 -7.00
N ASN A 258 1.26 -23.05 -6.60
CA ASN A 258 0.31 -24.10 -6.93
C ASN A 258 -0.05 -24.10 -8.43
N PRO A 259 0.29 -25.15 -9.21
CA PRO A 259 0.11 -25.15 -10.66
C PRO A 259 -1.37 -25.16 -11.10
N VAL A 260 -2.27 -25.73 -10.30
CA VAL A 260 -3.71 -25.74 -10.61
C VAL A 260 -4.30 -24.34 -10.40
N LEU A 261 -3.94 -23.69 -9.30
CA LEU A 261 -4.35 -22.32 -9.01
C LEU A 261 -3.75 -21.35 -10.02
N ARG A 262 -2.46 -21.53 -10.37
CA ARG A 262 -1.75 -20.76 -11.40
C ARG A 262 -2.45 -20.80 -12.74
N HIS A 263 -2.85 -21.99 -13.20
CA HIS A 263 -3.61 -22.13 -14.45
C HIS A 263 -4.92 -21.36 -14.42
N LYS A 264 -5.68 -21.44 -13.32
CA LYS A 264 -6.93 -20.68 -13.16
C LYS A 264 -6.71 -19.17 -13.23
N VAL A 265 -5.70 -18.67 -12.50
CA VAL A 265 -5.38 -17.24 -12.44
C VAL A 265 -4.84 -16.74 -13.78
N TRP A 266 -3.93 -17.51 -14.42
CA TRP A 266 -3.45 -17.18 -15.76
C TRP A 266 -4.61 -17.04 -16.76
N ARG A 267 -5.58 -17.98 -16.73
CA ARG A 267 -6.79 -17.89 -17.56
C ARG A 267 -7.65 -16.68 -17.24
N ALA A 268 -7.77 -16.29 -15.97
CA ALA A 268 -8.49 -15.10 -15.55
C ALA A 268 -7.89 -13.83 -16.14
N LEU A 269 -6.59 -13.62 -15.92
CA LEU A 269 -5.87 -12.44 -16.37
C LEU A 269 -5.89 -12.28 -17.90
N ASN A 270 -5.76 -13.40 -18.64
CA ASN A 270 -5.87 -13.39 -20.10
C ASN A 270 -7.30 -13.12 -20.59
N THR A 271 -8.31 -13.67 -19.92
CA THR A 271 -9.72 -13.40 -20.26
C THR A 271 -10.09 -11.93 -20.08
N ASP A 272 -9.48 -11.28 -19.10
CA ASP A 272 -9.73 -9.89 -18.77
C ASP A 272 -8.81 -8.91 -19.51
N GLU A 273 -7.91 -9.42 -20.38
CA GLU A 273 -6.95 -8.65 -21.16
C GLU A 273 -6.02 -7.78 -20.30
N VAL A 274 -5.65 -8.27 -19.10
CA VAL A 274 -4.76 -7.59 -18.17
C VAL A 274 -3.40 -8.27 -18.01
N ALA A 275 -3.07 -9.22 -18.89
CA ALA A 275 -1.83 -9.99 -18.87
C ALA A 275 -0.81 -9.55 -19.91
N GLU A 276 -1.08 -8.50 -20.68
CA GLU A 276 -0.19 -8.01 -21.71
C GLU A 276 0.51 -6.69 -21.31
N PRO A 277 1.85 -6.64 -21.41
CA PRO A 277 2.59 -5.45 -21.00
C PRO A 277 2.52 -4.33 -22.04
N ASN A 278 2.44 -3.09 -21.56
CA ASN A 278 2.69 -1.91 -22.38
C ASN A 278 4.19 -1.76 -22.71
N ALA A 279 4.51 -0.84 -23.63
CA ALA A 279 5.85 -0.65 -24.18
C ALA A 279 6.93 -0.25 -23.14
N PHE A 280 6.54 0.23 -21.96
CA PHE A 280 7.45 0.73 -20.92
C PHE A 280 7.53 -0.20 -19.70
N ALA A 281 6.55 -1.08 -19.50
CA ALA A 281 6.41 -1.90 -18.30
C ALA A 281 7.64 -2.76 -18.02
N MET A 282 8.17 -3.46 -19.05
CA MET A 282 9.33 -4.33 -18.90
C MET A 282 10.59 -3.53 -18.60
N THR A 283 10.83 -2.46 -19.36
CA THR A 283 11.98 -1.57 -19.21
C THR A 283 12.02 -0.97 -17.80
N ALA A 284 10.88 -0.47 -17.32
CA ALA A 284 10.80 0.11 -15.98
C ALA A 284 11.04 -0.93 -14.88
N THR A 285 10.44 -2.11 -14.97
CA THR A 285 10.62 -3.18 -13.97
C THR A 285 12.07 -3.66 -13.89
N LEU A 286 12.72 -3.87 -15.03
CA LEU A 286 14.12 -4.31 -15.08
C LEU A 286 15.06 -3.27 -14.46
N ALA A 287 14.92 -1.99 -14.82
CA ALA A 287 15.73 -0.92 -14.23
C ALA A 287 15.42 -0.72 -12.73
N ALA A 288 14.16 -0.91 -12.30
CA ALA A 288 13.76 -0.83 -10.90
C ALA A 288 14.50 -1.87 -10.06
N PHE A 289 14.36 -3.15 -10.39
CA PHE A 289 14.87 -4.23 -9.56
C PHE A 289 16.36 -4.50 -9.73
N ASN A 290 16.93 -4.25 -10.90
CA ASN A 290 18.34 -4.54 -11.16
C ASN A 290 19.28 -3.39 -10.79
N GLU A 291 18.80 -2.12 -10.82
CA GLU A 291 19.71 -0.97 -10.77
C GLU A 291 19.33 0.09 -9.72
N SER A 292 18.11 0.05 -9.17
CA SER A 292 17.57 1.18 -8.39
C SER A 292 17.47 0.93 -6.88
N GLU A 293 18.06 -0.16 -6.37
CA GLU A 293 18.06 -0.48 -4.93
C GLU A 293 18.68 0.63 -4.06
N PRO A 294 19.82 1.27 -4.43
CA PRO A 294 20.38 2.37 -3.63
C PRO A 294 19.42 3.55 -3.48
N TRP A 295 18.64 3.87 -4.52
CA TRP A 295 17.62 4.92 -4.44
C TRP A 295 16.52 4.56 -3.42
N LEU A 296 16.09 3.31 -3.42
CA LEU A 296 15.09 2.82 -2.46
C LEU A 296 15.58 2.92 -1.01
N GLU A 297 16.83 2.57 -0.73
CA GLU A 297 17.36 2.62 0.63
C GLU A 297 17.44 4.07 1.14
N GLU A 298 17.84 5.02 0.29
CA GLU A 298 17.80 6.44 0.66
C GLU A 298 16.37 6.96 0.82
N LEU A 299 15.43 6.52 -0.02
CA LEU A 299 14.00 6.83 0.12
C LEU A 299 13.44 6.32 1.45
N ARG A 300 13.71 5.06 1.80
CA ARG A 300 13.25 4.47 3.08
C ARG A 300 13.74 5.28 4.28
N ALA A 301 15.01 5.68 4.27
CA ALA A 301 15.58 6.53 5.32
C ALA A 301 14.92 7.92 5.37
N TYR A 302 14.62 8.50 4.19
CA TYR A 302 13.92 9.78 4.10
C TYR A 302 12.49 9.71 4.64
N LEU A 303 11.74 8.68 4.24
CA LEU A 303 10.37 8.45 4.71
C LEU A 303 10.31 8.20 6.21
N ALA A 304 11.23 7.43 6.77
CA ALA A 304 11.35 7.23 8.21
C ALA A 304 11.60 8.57 8.94
N GLY A 305 12.42 9.44 8.36
CA GLY A 305 12.62 10.81 8.86
C GLY A 305 11.34 11.64 8.84
N ASN A 306 10.56 11.58 7.75
CA ASN A 306 9.27 12.26 7.64
C ASN A 306 8.26 11.74 8.68
N LYS A 307 8.17 10.42 8.87
CA LYS A 307 7.31 9.81 9.90
C LYS A 307 7.70 10.25 11.32
N ALA A 308 9.00 10.29 11.63
CA ALA A 308 9.50 10.71 12.92
C ALA A 308 9.18 12.19 13.20
N GLU A 309 9.34 13.04 12.20
CA GLU A 309 9.02 14.47 12.30
C GLU A 309 7.51 14.71 12.43
N ALA A 310 6.68 14.03 11.62
CA ALA A 310 5.23 14.09 11.75
C ALA A 310 4.76 13.70 13.16
N ARG A 311 5.36 12.66 13.75
CA ARG A 311 5.11 12.27 15.15
C ARG A 311 5.49 13.37 16.13
N ALA A 312 6.65 14.02 15.94
CA ALA A 312 7.09 15.11 16.80
C ALA A 312 6.14 16.31 16.71
N MET A 313 5.71 16.69 15.50
CA MET A 313 4.74 17.78 15.27
C MET A 313 3.39 17.49 15.94
N ILE A 314 2.87 16.26 15.82
CA ILE A 314 1.62 15.85 16.49
C ILE A 314 1.77 15.91 18.02
N ASN A 315 2.90 15.48 18.57
CA ASN A 315 3.14 15.55 20.00
C ASN A 315 3.21 17.00 20.51
N GLU A 316 3.84 17.90 19.75
CA GLU A 316 3.90 19.32 20.05
C GLU A 316 2.49 19.96 20.03
N TYR A 317 1.72 19.71 18.98
CA TYR A 317 0.32 20.12 18.87
C TYR A 317 -0.49 19.63 20.08
N ASN A 318 -0.41 18.35 20.41
CA ASN A 318 -1.16 17.74 21.51
C ASN A 318 -0.78 18.30 22.88
N ALA A 319 0.46 18.76 23.06
CA ALA A 319 0.90 19.39 24.32
C ALA A 319 0.20 20.73 24.58
N ALA A 320 -0.13 21.46 23.50
CA ALA A 320 -0.83 22.75 23.58
C ALA A 320 -2.36 22.63 23.41
N ALA A 321 -2.84 21.58 22.78
CA ALA A 321 -4.26 21.39 22.45
C ALA A 321 -5.09 20.97 23.68
N ALA A 322 -6.34 21.42 23.73
CA ALA A 322 -7.35 20.93 24.67
C ALA A 322 -7.55 19.41 24.50
N PRO A 323 -7.86 18.65 25.56
CA PRO A 323 -7.94 17.20 25.51
C PRO A 323 -8.83 16.62 24.41
N GLU A 324 -9.97 17.29 24.14
CA GLU A 324 -10.97 16.92 23.14
C GLU A 324 -10.52 17.21 21.70
N ARG A 325 -9.43 17.95 21.51
CA ARG A 325 -8.87 18.28 20.18
C ARG A 325 -7.59 17.51 19.86
N ARG A 326 -7.16 16.64 20.76
CA ARG A 326 -5.96 15.85 20.57
C ARG A 326 -6.20 14.73 19.58
N ILE A 327 -5.21 14.48 18.73
CA ILE A 327 -5.18 13.37 17.77
C ILE A 327 -4.10 12.36 18.15
N ALA A 328 -4.21 11.13 17.68
CA ALA A 328 -3.21 10.10 17.93
C ALA A 328 -2.70 9.48 16.63
N LEU A 329 -1.37 9.41 16.51
CA LEU A 329 -0.74 8.72 15.38
C LEU A 329 -0.63 7.22 15.70
N ILE A 330 -1.19 6.39 14.83
CA ILE A 330 -1.07 4.93 14.93
C ILE A 330 0.38 4.51 14.72
N GLU A 331 0.84 3.52 15.48
CA GLU A 331 2.16 2.95 15.31
C GLU A 331 2.26 2.19 14.00
N SER A 332 3.17 2.65 13.14
CA SER A 332 3.34 2.14 11.77
C SER A 332 4.82 1.95 11.46
N HIS A 333 5.16 0.78 10.94
CA HIS A 333 6.51 0.44 10.50
C HIS A 333 6.60 0.10 9.01
N ALA A 334 5.50 0.29 8.29
CA ALA A 334 5.44 0.11 6.84
C ALA A 334 4.64 1.22 6.18
N THR A 335 4.78 1.32 4.88
CA THR A 335 4.19 2.32 4.00
C THR A 335 4.67 3.76 4.29
N TYR A 336 4.26 4.69 3.46
CA TYR A 336 4.41 6.13 3.65
C TYR A 336 3.07 6.82 3.98
N LEU A 337 2.12 6.01 4.46
CA LEU A 337 0.77 6.44 4.80
C LEU A 337 0.62 6.42 6.32
N LEU A 338 0.28 7.56 6.89
CA LEU A 338 0.01 7.68 8.31
C LEU A 338 -1.48 7.54 8.56
N TRP A 339 -1.85 6.78 9.57
CA TRP A 339 -3.21 6.61 10.04
C TRP A 339 -3.37 7.35 11.36
N VAL A 340 -4.26 8.35 11.39
CA VAL A 340 -4.38 9.30 12.50
C VAL A 340 -5.76 9.22 13.09
N ASP A 341 -5.84 8.89 14.37
CA ASP A 341 -7.07 8.83 15.17
C ASP A 341 -7.51 10.24 15.57
N CYS A 342 -8.70 10.62 15.13
CA CYS A 342 -9.36 11.89 15.40
C CYS A 342 -10.61 11.73 16.32
N SER A 343 -10.82 10.54 16.90
CA SER A 343 -12.03 10.17 17.65
C SER A 343 -12.36 11.07 18.84
N LYS A 344 -11.35 11.76 19.41
CA LYS A 344 -11.58 12.75 20.45
C LYS A 344 -12.21 14.06 19.94
N LEU A 345 -12.02 14.35 18.65
CA LEU A 345 -12.54 15.55 18.02
C LEU A 345 -13.87 15.28 17.33
N THR A 346 -13.96 14.18 16.58
CA THR A 346 -15.13 13.82 15.79
C THR A 346 -15.19 12.33 15.51
N HIS A 347 -16.40 11.80 15.31
CA HIS A 347 -16.69 10.48 14.77
C HIS A 347 -17.13 10.53 13.28
N ASP A 348 -16.93 11.68 12.64
CA ASP A 348 -17.20 11.91 11.22
C ASP A 348 -16.01 12.64 10.58
N THR A 349 -15.01 11.85 10.17
CA THR A 349 -13.82 12.42 9.54
C THR A 349 -14.04 12.83 8.09
N ALA A 350 -15.18 12.48 7.47
CA ALA A 350 -15.55 13.02 6.17
C ALA A 350 -15.82 14.53 6.27
N LEU A 351 -16.60 14.96 7.27
CA LEU A 351 -16.83 16.39 7.56
C LEU A 351 -15.52 17.11 7.90
N LEU A 352 -14.63 16.47 8.68
CA LEU A 352 -13.32 17.04 8.99
C LEU A 352 -12.48 17.23 7.72
N CYS A 353 -12.40 16.23 6.84
CA CYS A 353 -11.65 16.32 5.59
C CYS A 353 -12.23 17.40 4.65
N GLU A 354 -13.56 17.52 4.59
CA GLU A 354 -14.21 18.59 3.82
C GLU A 354 -13.87 19.98 4.37
N HIS A 355 -13.93 20.17 5.69
CA HIS A 355 -13.52 21.40 6.37
C HIS A 355 -12.05 21.75 6.08
N LEU A 356 -11.13 20.78 6.21
CA LEU A 356 -9.70 20.96 5.93
C LEU A 356 -9.46 21.37 4.48
N LYS A 357 -10.13 20.71 3.52
CA LYS A 357 -10.01 21.05 2.11
C LYS A 357 -10.50 22.45 1.80
N ARG A 358 -11.70 22.83 2.30
CA ARG A 358 -12.32 24.12 1.98
C ARG A 358 -11.64 25.30 2.69
N ASN A 359 -11.38 25.18 3.98
CA ASN A 359 -10.97 26.31 4.81
C ASN A 359 -9.47 26.40 5.00
N HIS A 360 -8.74 25.28 4.89
CA HIS A 360 -7.29 25.21 5.12
C HIS A 360 -6.51 24.73 3.91
N GLN A 361 -7.20 24.48 2.78
CA GLN A 361 -6.57 24.11 1.50
C GLN A 361 -5.58 22.93 1.64
N VAL A 362 -5.96 21.89 2.39
CA VAL A 362 -5.21 20.62 2.49
C VAL A 362 -6.17 19.46 2.34
N MET A 363 -5.80 18.47 1.53
CA MET A 363 -6.64 17.30 1.24
C MET A 363 -5.99 16.03 1.76
N PHE A 364 -6.70 15.33 2.66
CA PHE A 364 -6.37 14.00 3.16
C PHE A 364 -7.44 12.99 2.72
N SER A 365 -7.17 11.68 2.88
CA SER A 365 -8.22 10.68 2.71
C SER A 365 -9.07 10.59 3.99
N GLU A 366 -10.37 10.63 3.83
CA GLU A 366 -11.29 10.28 4.93
C GLU A 366 -11.18 8.79 5.26
N GLY A 367 -11.26 8.44 6.53
CA GLY A 367 -11.03 7.08 6.95
C GLY A 367 -12.22 6.14 6.79
N ALA A 368 -13.45 6.66 6.66
CA ALA A 368 -14.65 5.85 6.49
C ALA A 368 -14.60 4.92 5.27
N GLU A 369 -13.94 5.34 4.19
CA GLU A 369 -13.78 4.54 2.97
C GLU A 369 -12.97 3.24 3.17
N TYR A 370 -12.23 3.10 4.28
CA TYR A 370 -11.42 1.91 4.61
C TYR A 370 -12.20 0.87 5.43
N GLY A 371 -13.45 1.12 5.81
CA GLY A 371 -14.29 0.24 6.61
C GLY A 371 -13.89 0.18 8.09
N GLY A 372 -14.49 -0.76 8.84
CA GLY A 372 -14.23 -0.91 10.26
C GLY A 372 -14.51 0.35 11.08
N ASN A 373 -13.53 0.76 11.91
CA ASN A 373 -13.60 2.01 12.69
C ASN A 373 -13.02 3.23 11.94
N GLY A 374 -12.91 3.16 10.62
CA GLY A 374 -12.27 4.19 9.80
C GLY A 374 -12.88 5.58 9.93
N HIS A 375 -14.19 5.69 10.23
CA HIS A 375 -14.90 6.97 10.42
C HIS A 375 -14.30 7.87 11.52
N ASP A 376 -13.46 7.31 12.38
CA ASP A 376 -12.74 8.05 13.42
C ASP A 376 -11.36 8.55 12.95
N PHE A 377 -10.92 8.19 11.74
CA PHE A 377 -9.54 8.35 11.29
C PHE A 377 -9.42 9.15 10.01
N ILE A 378 -8.23 9.73 9.81
CA ILE A 378 -7.78 10.25 8.50
C ILE A 378 -6.49 9.55 8.08
N ARG A 379 -6.30 9.39 6.75
CA ARG A 379 -5.02 8.87 6.22
C ARG A 379 -4.24 9.99 5.56
N ILE A 380 -2.96 10.12 5.92
CA ILE A 380 -2.03 11.16 5.45
C ILE A 380 -0.87 10.52 4.69
N ASN A 381 -0.63 10.94 3.46
CA ASN A 381 0.55 10.55 2.67
C ASN A 381 1.72 11.49 2.99
N VAL A 382 2.83 10.93 3.49
CA VAL A 382 4.05 11.69 3.82
C VAL A 382 5.21 11.44 2.85
N ALA A 383 4.95 10.82 1.69
CA ALA A 383 5.93 10.65 0.62
C ALA A 383 6.06 11.91 -0.23
N CYS A 384 6.50 12.99 0.38
CA CYS A 384 6.72 14.29 -0.22
C CYS A 384 7.93 14.99 0.42
N PRO A 385 8.49 16.04 -0.20
CA PRO A 385 9.50 16.90 0.41
C PRO A 385 9.09 17.33 1.81
N ARG A 386 10.06 17.38 2.73
CA ARG A 386 9.79 17.66 4.15
C ARG A 386 9.07 18.99 4.37
N SER A 387 9.42 20.00 3.59
CA SER A 387 8.76 21.32 3.63
C SER A 387 7.26 21.22 3.28
N ILE A 388 6.90 20.39 2.32
CA ILE A 388 5.50 20.14 1.92
C ILE A 388 4.77 19.40 3.04
N MET A 389 5.40 18.40 3.65
CA MET A 389 4.83 17.68 4.79
C MET A 389 4.57 18.63 5.96
N GLN A 390 5.55 19.44 6.33
CA GLN A 390 5.42 20.44 7.41
C GLN A 390 4.26 21.41 7.16
N GLU A 391 4.16 21.93 5.93
CA GLU A 391 3.05 22.82 5.53
C GLU A 391 1.69 22.10 5.66
N GLY A 392 1.59 20.85 5.20
CA GLY A 392 0.37 20.06 5.32
C GLY A 392 -0.06 19.84 6.78
N PHE A 393 0.89 19.55 7.67
CA PHE A 393 0.61 19.41 9.11
C PHE A 393 0.25 20.74 9.79
N ASN A 394 0.88 21.86 9.39
CA ASN A 394 0.50 23.19 9.88
C ASN A 394 -0.96 23.52 9.52
N ARG A 395 -1.38 23.23 8.29
CA ARG A 395 -2.77 23.40 7.84
C ARG A 395 -3.72 22.45 8.58
N LEU A 396 -3.31 21.20 8.80
CA LEU A 396 -4.07 20.25 9.63
C LEU A 396 -4.33 20.84 11.02
N PHE A 397 -3.29 21.26 11.74
CA PHE A 397 -3.43 21.77 13.10
C PHE A 397 -4.27 23.05 13.17
N ALA A 398 -4.14 23.94 12.20
CA ALA A 398 -5.03 25.11 12.09
C ALA A 398 -6.50 24.70 11.96
N GLY A 399 -6.78 23.71 11.08
CA GLY A 399 -8.14 23.21 10.89
C GLY A 399 -8.69 22.42 12.07
N LEU A 400 -7.85 21.65 12.79
CA LEU A 400 -8.30 21.00 14.02
C LEU A 400 -8.66 22.01 15.12
N HIS A 401 -8.05 23.20 15.09
CA HIS A 401 -8.31 24.25 16.08
C HIS A 401 -9.70 24.89 15.90
N ASP A 402 -10.13 25.12 14.68
CA ASP A 402 -11.38 25.82 14.36
C ASP A 402 -12.52 24.91 13.85
N PHE A 403 -12.28 23.59 13.71
CA PHE A 403 -13.31 22.63 13.34
C PHE A 403 -14.45 22.61 14.36
N SER A 404 -15.68 22.67 13.86
CA SER A 404 -16.90 22.46 14.63
C SER A 404 -17.75 21.41 13.94
N ALA A 405 -18.18 20.40 14.66
CA ALA A 405 -19.02 19.31 14.17
C ALA A 405 -20.53 19.69 14.18
N GLU A 406 -20.87 20.99 14.00
CA GLU A 406 -22.27 21.45 13.93
C GLU A 406 -22.93 21.13 12.59
#